data_95b69adc4ced2bd635549378724242fb
#
_entry.id   95b69adc4ced2bd635549378724242fb
#
_cell.length_a   1.000
_cell.length_b   1.000
_cell.length_c   1.000
_cell.angle_alpha   90.00
_cell.angle_beta   90.00
_cell.angle_gamma   90.00
#
_symmetry.space_group_name_H-M   'P 1'
#
loop_
_entity.id
_entity.type
_entity.pdbx_description
1 polymer ?
#
loop_
_entity_poly.entity_id
_entity_poly.type
_entity_poly.pdbx_seq_one_letter_code
_entity_poly.pdbx_strand_id
1 'polypeptide(L)'
;MNTFENTQNNIYTFSDAEQSSMGEFLIGELEKLDQKRYGPMYNPTYKRDIDFRTDVQLIDTASSFVKYYFRASNGNNGQQVAAQNPASNTAPEVNFEYTKYTQPLYMIQRAVSYNFIELKRSIALGRPIDSALYDALMLAHDMEMERLVYIGDKTKNTTGLLNNADAITKEVSLNAKWSDPTTTPDAIVKDVNDMFSAAWKNTNYNILPKRMLMSPTLYSTLVSRKVSEAGNVSILNYVKENSIVRNTLGIDPEIYPLKWLEDKIPDAITNRIVVYEKREDFIRLPYVPLQRITPIELFNSGYKANYHALYGGMEVVYPETLNYFKVKTA
;
A
#
# COMPACT_ATOMS: atom_id res chain seq x y z
N MET A 1 78.89 -18.40 8.48
CA MET A 1 78.67 -16.99 8.72
C MET A 1 77.22 -16.71 8.57
N ASN A 2 76.42 -16.91 9.62
CA ASN A 2 74.96 -16.69 9.62
C ASN A 2 74.66 -15.59 10.64
N THR A 3 74.32 -14.43 10.13
CA THR A 3 73.85 -13.34 10.92
C THR A 3 72.28 -13.52 11.09
N PHE A 4 71.90 -13.90 12.29
CA PHE A 4 70.51 -13.83 12.72
C PHE A 4 70.19 -12.38 13.11
N GLU A 5 69.38 -11.72 12.33
CA GLU A 5 68.80 -10.44 12.74
C GLU A 5 67.80 -10.65 13.90
N ASN A 6 68.15 -10.00 14.99
CA ASN A 6 67.33 -9.95 16.21
C ASN A 6 66.11 -9.04 15.97
N THR A 7 64.96 -9.60 15.70
CA THR A 7 63.72 -8.86 15.70
C THR A 7 63.35 -8.59 17.18
N GLN A 8 63.67 -7.40 17.66
CA GLN A 8 63.25 -6.95 18.95
C GLN A 8 61.74 -6.80 18.94
N ASN A 9 61.03 -7.69 19.63
CA ASN A 9 59.65 -7.50 20.02
C ASN A 9 59.59 -6.31 20.98
N ASN A 10 59.15 -5.18 20.51
CA ASN A 10 58.77 -4.05 21.35
C ASN A 10 57.57 -4.45 22.21
N ILE A 11 57.86 -5.03 23.37
CA ILE A 11 56.83 -5.20 24.41
C ILE A 11 56.66 -3.85 25.10
N TYR A 12 55.60 -3.15 24.80
CA TYR A 12 55.23 -1.95 25.53
C TYR A 12 54.76 -2.36 26.94
N THR A 13 55.58 -2.05 27.95
CA THR A 13 55.19 -2.21 29.36
C THR A 13 54.56 -0.91 29.84
N PHE A 14 53.33 -0.95 30.19
CA PHE A 14 52.59 0.19 30.78
C PHE A 14 52.69 0.15 32.29
N SER A 15 52.79 1.31 32.97
CA SER A 15 52.71 1.42 34.42
C SER A 15 51.31 1.04 34.93
N ASP A 16 51.21 0.58 36.18
CA ASP A 16 49.92 0.19 36.78
C ASP A 16 48.87 1.30 36.76
N ALA A 17 49.30 2.57 36.81
CA ALA A 17 48.41 3.73 36.66
C ALA A 17 47.92 3.94 35.24
N GLU A 18 48.75 3.63 34.23
CA GLU A 18 48.37 3.67 32.82
C GLU A 18 47.51 2.47 32.43
N GLN A 19 47.72 1.30 33.03
CA GLN A 19 46.90 0.11 32.80
C GLN A 19 45.47 0.31 33.34
N SER A 20 45.30 0.96 34.50
CA SER A 20 43.95 1.22 35.03
C SER A 20 43.15 2.27 34.24
N SER A 21 43.84 3.31 33.72
CA SER A 21 43.21 4.31 32.87
C SER A 21 43.00 3.81 31.42
N MET A 22 43.88 2.93 30.90
CA MET A 22 43.70 2.30 29.60
C MET A 22 42.58 1.26 29.56
N GLY A 23 42.27 0.62 30.70
CA GLY A 23 41.19 -0.37 30.76
C GLY A 23 39.83 0.25 30.44
N GLU A 24 39.57 1.45 30.96
CA GLU A 24 38.35 2.18 30.62
C GLU A 24 38.37 2.84 29.23
N PHE A 25 39.55 3.25 28.77
CA PHE A 25 39.77 3.89 27.46
C PHE A 25 39.72 2.87 26.31
N LEU A 26 40.32 1.71 26.46
CA LEU A 26 40.37 0.62 25.47
C LEU A 26 39.00 0.03 25.17
N ILE A 27 38.07 -0.03 26.14
CA ILE A 27 36.73 -0.57 25.91
C ILE A 27 35.93 0.34 24.97
N GLY A 28 36.10 1.65 25.04
CA GLY A 28 35.43 2.62 24.16
C GLY A 28 36.08 2.77 22.77
N GLU A 29 37.42 2.56 22.65
CA GLU A 29 38.14 2.77 21.39
C GLU A 29 38.28 1.51 20.52
N LEU A 30 38.19 0.32 21.13
CA LEU A 30 38.14 -0.95 20.39
C LEU A 30 36.78 -1.20 19.75
N GLU A 31 35.74 -0.51 20.19
CA GLU A 31 34.43 -0.60 19.59
C GLU A 31 34.38 0.33 18.35
N LYS A 32 34.61 -0.26 17.18
CA LYS A 32 34.41 0.45 15.92
C LYS A 32 32.92 0.52 15.64
N LEU A 33 32.29 1.57 16.14
CA LEU A 33 30.88 1.81 15.92
C LEU A 33 30.61 2.13 14.44
N ASP A 34 29.69 1.39 13.83
CA ASP A 34 29.26 1.65 12.46
C ASP A 34 28.64 3.06 12.36
N GLN A 35 29.09 3.86 11.39
CA GLN A 35 28.53 5.18 11.15
C GLN A 35 27.13 5.12 10.54
N LYS A 36 26.80 3.98 9.91
CA LYS A 36 25.49 3.76 9.31
C LYS A 36 24.46 3.42 10.39
N ARG A 37 23.31 4.08 10.33
CA ARG A 37 22.16 3.78 11.18
C ARG A 37 21.24 2.79 10.45
N TYR A 38 20.84 1.74 11.13
CA TYR A 38 19.92 0.74 10.61
C TYR A 38 18.53 1.02 11.21
N GLY A 39 17.58 1.37 10.37
CA GLY A 39 16.17 1.48 10.74
C GLY A 39 15.43 0.15 10.63
N PRO A 40 14.17 0.07 11.08
CA PRO A 40 13.32 -1.08 10.84
C PRO A 40 13.20 -1.39 9.35
N MET A 41 13.22 -2.69 9.02
CA MET A 41 13.00 -3.13 7.64
C MET A 41 11.52 -2.96 7.29
N TYR A 42 11.19 -1.90 6.59
CA TYR A 42 9.84 -1.59 6.18
C TYR A 42 9.81 -1.00 4.78
N ASN A 43 8.91 -1.53 3.95
CA ASN A 43 8.70 -1.04 2.59
C ASN A 43 7.20 -0.76 2.39
N PRO A 44 6.76 0.49 2.40
CA PRO A 44 5.37 0.85 2.19
C PRO A 44 4.96 0.58 0.74
N THR A 45 3.82 -0.09 0.56
CA THR A 45 3.29 -0.45 -0.76
C THR A 45 2.06 0.36 -1.16
N TYR A 46 1.47 1.10 -0.25
CA TYR A 46 0.21 1.81 -0.46
C TYR A 46 0.25 2.83 -1.61
N LYS A 47 1.38 3.53 -1.80
CA LYS A 47 1.56 4.49 -2.91
C LYS A 47 1.56 3.81 -4.29
N ARG A 48 1.98 2.52 -4.33
CA ARG A 48 1.91 1.72 -5.54
C ARG A 48 0.47 1.35 -5.87
N ASP A 49 -0.34 1.03 -4.86
CA ASP A 49 -1.61 0.34 -5.03
C ASP A 49 -2.82 1.26 -5.11
N ILE A 50 -2.74 2.49 -4.58
CA ILE A 50 -3.85 3.45 -4.57
C ILE A 50 -3.39 4.82 -5.06
N ASP A 51 -4.31 5.53 -5.69
CA ASP A 51 -4.17 6.94 -6.01
C ASP A 51 -4.79 7.81 -4.90
N PHE A 52 -4.20 8.99 -4.71
CA PHE A 52 -4.61 9.92 -3.67
C PHE A 52 -5.35 11.10 -4.27
N ARG A 53 -6.43 11.46 -3.61
CA ARG A 53 -7.11 12.71 -3.87
C ARG A 53 -6.39 13.83 -3.13
N THR A 54 -5.72 14.71 -3.87
CA THR A 54 -4.83 15.76 -3.33
C THR A 54 -5.44 17.16 -3.35
N ASP A 55 -6.68 17.32 -3.81
CA ASP A 55 -7.42 18.60 -3.81
C ASP A 55 -7.94 19.01 -2.43
N VAL A 56 -7.83 18.15 -1.41
CA VAL A 56 -8.18 18.42 -0.01
C VAL A 56 -7.08 19.22 0.68
N GLN A 57 -7.49 20.10 1.62
CA GLN A 57 -6.61 20.94 2.42
C GLN A 57 -6.71 20.60 3.91
N LEU A 58 -5.72 20.99 4.71
CA LEU A 58 -5.72 20.71 6.15
C LEU A 58 -6.89 21.34 6.93
N ILE A 59 -7.52 22.35 6.37
CA ILE A 59 -8.67 23.04 6.96
C ILE A 59 -10.01 22.33 6.67
N ASP A 60 -10.01 21.36 5.74
CA ASP A 60 -11.24 20.69 5.37
C ASP A 60 -11.67 19.68 6.45
N THR A 61 -12.94 19.65 6.74
CA THR A 61 -13.51 18.74 7.75
C THR A 61 -14.15 17.49 7.13
N ALA A 62 -14.48 17.56 5.86
CA ALA A 62 -15.11 16.45 5.14
C ALA A 62 -14.70 16.45 3.67
N SER A 63 -14.63 15.26 3.10
CA SER A 63 -14.48 15.02 1.67
C SER A 63 -15.80 14.59 1.09
N SER A 64 -16.16 15.09 -0.09
CA SER A 64 -17.40 14.70 -0.76
C SER A 64 -17.22 14.57 -2.25
N PHE A 65 -18.01 13.66 -2.84
CA PHE A 65 -18.15 13.54 -4.28
C PHE A 65 -19.62 13.36 -4.65
N VAL A 66 -19.97 13.70 -5.87
CA VAL A 66 -21.32 13.64 -6.39
C VAL A 66 -21.38 12.62 -7.51
N LYS A 67 -22.30 11.67 -7.39
CA LYS A 67 -22.70 10.81 -8.51
C LYS A 67 -23.95 11.38 -9.15
N TYR A 68 -23.95 11.41 -10.46
CA TYR A 68 -25.15 11.76 -11.20
C TYR A 68 -25.65 10.53 -11.99
N TYR A 69 -26.94 10.39 -12.00
CA TYR A 69 -27.64 9.39 -12.80
C TYR A 69 -28.51 10.14 -13.80
N PHE A 70 -28.48 9.71 -15.04
CA PHE A 70 -29.39 10.24 -16.03
C PHE A 70 -30.41 9.16 -16.43
N ARG A 71 -31.62 9.56 -16.59
CA ARG A 71 -32.68 8.73 -17.12
C ARG A 71 -33.26 9.42 -18.31
N ALA A 72 -33.13 8.81 -19.49
CA ALA A 72 -33.85 9.23 -20.67
C ALA A 72 -35.26 8.66 -20.56
N SER A 73 -36.24 9.51 -20.33
CA SER A 73 -37.66 9.10 -20.20
C SER A 73 -38.28 9.00 -21.59
N ASN A 74 -38.55 7.79 -22.02
CA ASN A 74 -39.54 7.52 -23.02
C ASN A 74 -40.62 6.66 -22.36
N GLY A 75 -41.69 7.26 -21.88
CA GLY A 75 -42.82 6.62 -21.28
C GLY A 75 -42.89 5.09 -21.37
N ASN A 76 -43.47 4.41 -20.45
CA ASN A 76 -43.64 2.97 -20.32
C ASN A 76 -42.41 2.06 -20.51
N ASN A 77 -41.94 1.50 -19.42
CA ASN A 77 -40.96 0.40 -19.31
C ASN A 77 -39.47 0.68 -19.53
N GLY A 78 -38.98 1.93 -19.49
CA GLY A 78 -37.51 2.16 -19.43
C GLY A 78 -36.72 1.79 -20.70
N GLN A 79 -37.37 1.49 -21.78
CA GLN A 79 -36.71 1.31 -23.09
C GLN A 79 -36.38 2.67 -23.71
N GLN A 80 -35.13 2.87 -24.01
CA GLN A 80 -34.71 4.00 -24.84
C GLN A 80 -35.24 3.81 -26.25
N VAL A 81 -36.17 4.64 -26.66
CA VAL A 81 -36.63 4.67 -28.06
C VAL A 81 -35.74 5.67 -28.81
N ALA A 82 -34.84 5.16 -29.64
CA ALA A 82 -33.89 5.95 -30.38
C ALA A 82 -34.52 6.83 -31.47
N ALA A 83 -35.71 6.51 -31.92
CA ALA A 83 -36.41 7.27 -32.96
C ALA A 83 -37.93 7.36 -32.62
N GLN A 84 -38.46 8.55 -32.68
CA GLN A 84 -39.87 8.78 -32.61
C GLN A 84 -40.42 9.12 -34.03
N ASN A 85 -41.72 8.85 -34.19
CA ASN A 85 -42.43 9.27 -35.39
C ASN A 85 -42.33 10.79 -35.53
N PRO A 86 -41.97 11.36 -36.68
CA PRO A 86 -41.89 12.80 -36.90
C PRO A 86 -43.17 13.60 -36.56
N ALA A 87 -44.29 12.89 -36.49
CA ALA A 87 -45.58 13.47 -36.07
C ALA A 87 -45.80 13.54 -34.55
N SER A 88 -44.88 13.05 -33.75
CA SER A 88 -44.98 13.10 -32.27
C SER A 88 -44.53 14.47 -31.77
N ASN A 89 -45.41 15.17 -31.08
CA ASN A 89 -45.16 16.52 -30.56
C ASN A 89 -44.47 16.52 -29.18
N THR A 90 -44.07 15.34 -28.67
CA THR A 90 -43.38 15.17 -27.35
C THR A 90 -41.97 14.69 -27.59
N ALA A 91 -40.98 15.57 -27.31
CA ALA A 91 -39.57 15.17 -27.25
C ALA A 91 -39.32 14.38 -25.95
N PRO A 92 -38.52 13.32 -25.97
CA PRO A 92 -38.12 12.61 -24.76
C PRO A 92 -37.24 13.53 -23.89
N GLU A 93 -37.56 13.60 -22.60
CA GLU A 93 -36.82 14.38 -21.61
C GLU A 93 -35.73 13.54 -20.98
N VAL A 94 -34.57 14.16 -20.77
CA VAL A 94 -33.48 13.58 -19.99
C VAL A 94 -33.46 14.21 -18.61
N ASN A 95 -33.74 13.41 -17.61
CA ASN A 95 -33.74 13.84 -16.22
C ASN A 95 -32.46 13.44 -15.51
N PHE A 96 -31.90 14.32 -14.67
CA PHE A 96 -30.71 14.07 -13.86
C PHE A 96 -31.10 13.94 -12.40
N GLU A 97 -30.54 12.92 -11.75
CA GLU A 97 -30.58 12.75 -10.30
C GLU A 97 -29.14 12.83 -9.76
N TYR A 98 -28.95 13.57 -8.68
CA TYR A 98 -27.65 13.74 -8.01
C TYR A 98 -27.69 13.08 -6.64
N THR A 99 -26.67 12.26 -6.36
CA THR A 99 -26.44 11.74 -5.02
C THR A 99 -25.09 12.20 -4.52
N LYS A 100 -25.09 12.94 -3.40
CA LYS A 100 -23.86 13.39 -2.75
C LYS A 100 -23.42 12.38 -1.69
N TYR A 101 -22.20 11.91 -1.79
CA TYR A 101 -21.53 11.08 -0.79
C TYR A 101 -20.54 11.97 -0.03
N THR A 102 -20.62 11.93 1.29
CA THR A 102 -19.77 12.76 2.17
C THR A 102 -19.18 11.87 3.25
N GLN A 103 -17.89 12.01 3.50
CA GLN A 103 -17.20 11.32 4.58
C GLN A 103 -16.31 12.30 5.36
N PRO A 104 -16.13 12.08 6.67
CA PRO A 104 -15.30 12.94 7.49
C PRO A 104 -13.82 12.76 7.16
N LEU A 105 -13.05 13.82 7.36
CA LEU A 105 -11.60 13.82 7.31
C LEU A 105 -11.03 13.82 8.73
N TYR A 106 -9.90 13.14 8.91
CA TYR A 106 -9.26 12.96 10.21
C TYR A 106 -7.84 13.48 10.17
N MET A 107 -7.48 14.24 11.20
CA MET A 107 -6.14 14.80 11.34
C MET A 107 -5.23 13.84 12.10
N ILE A 108 -4.05 13.60 11.54
CA ILE A 108 -2.93 12.94 12.22
C ILE A 108 -1.99 14.04 12.70
N GLN A 109 -1.70 14.04 14.00
CA GLN A 109 -0.73 14.93 14.61
C GLN A 109 0.45 14.13 15.12
N ARG A 110 1.66 14.58 14.80
CA ARG A 110 2.90 13.99 15.29
C ARG A 110 3.87 15.10 15.67
N ALA A 111 4.60 14.87 16.76
CA ALA A 111 5.61 15.82 17.22
C ALA A 111 6.96 15.13 17.30
N VAL A 112 7.99 15.86 16.93
CA VAL A 112 9.38 15.50 17.16
C VAL A 112 9.94 16.48 18.18
N SER A 113 10.54 15.98 19.25
CA SER A 113 11.21 16.81 20.26
C SER A 113 12.57 16.25 20.60
N TYR A 114 13.51 17.12 20.88
CA TYR A 114 14.85 16.77 21.35
C TYR A 114 15.39 17.80 22.34
N ASN A 115 16.16 17.31 23.31
CA ASN A 115 16.75 18.12 24.38
C ASN A 115 18.06 18.77 23.88
N PHE A 116 18.42 19.93 24.42
CA PHE A 116 19.71 20.59 24.16
C PHE A 116 20.92 19.71 24.46
N ILE A 117 20.84 18.86 25.48
CA ILE A 117 21.93 17.94 25.83
C ILE A 117 22.10 16.86 24.75
N GLU A 118 20.99 16.30 24.25
CA GLU A 118 21.00 15.34 23.15
C GLU A 118 21.54 15.96 21.87
N LEU A 119 21.14 17.19 21.57
CA LEU A 119 21.66 17.93 20.44
C LEU A 119 23.17 18.15 20.52
N LYS A 120 23.69 18.57 21.68
CA LYS A 120 25.13 18.75 21.90
C LYS A 120 25.90 17.42 21.77
N ARG A 121 25.37 16.32 22.32
CA ARG A 121 25.96 14.99 22.18
C ARG A 121 25.99 14.53 20.73
N SER A 122 24.91 14.75 20.01
CA SER A 122 24.79 14.43 18.59
C SER A 122 25.82 15.16 17.74
N ILE A 123 26.02 16.45 18.02
CA ILE A 123 27.05 17.27 17.33
C ILE A 123 28.45 16.74 17.66
N ALA A 124 28.74 16.46 18.93
CA ALA A 124 30.02 15.92 19.36
C ALA A 124 30.36 14.56 18.72
N LEU A 125 29.35 13.73 18.48
CA LEU A 125 29.48 12.43 17.83
C LEU A 125 29.46 12.50 16.29
N GLY A 126 29.28 13.67 15.69
CA GLY A 126 29.13 13.83 14.24
C GLY A 126 27.86 13.19 13.67
N ARG A 127 26.82 12.96 14.49
CA ARG A 127 25.58 12.26 14.10
C ARG A 127 24.40 13.20 14.19
N PRO A 128 23.87 13.72 13.08
CA PRO A 128 22.74 14.64 13.10
C PRO A 128 21.47 13.93 13.66
N ILE A 129 20.97 14.40 14.79
CA ILE A 129 19.78 13.84 15.45
C ILE A 129 18.51 14.22 14.68
N ASP A 130 18.48 15.40 14.09
CA ASP A 130 17.31 15.94 13.40
C ASP A 130 16.88 15.08 12.21
N SER A 131 17.84 14.69 11.37
CA SER A 131 17.55 13.82 10.23
C SER A 131 17.04 12.44 10.65
N ALA A 132 17.66 11.85 11.69
CA ALA A 132 17.24 10.54 12.17
C ALA A 132 15.83 10.55 12.78
N LEU A 133 15.48 11.59 13.51
CA LEU A 133 14.13 11.76 14.08
C LEU A 133 13.10 12.04 13.00
N TYR A 134 13.45 12.80 11.97
CA TYR A 134 12.59 13.03 10.82
C TYR A 134 12.35 11.76 10.03
N ASP A 135 13.39 10.97 9.76
CA ASP A 135 13.27 9.67 9.07
C ASP A 135 12.39 8.70 9.87
N ALA A 136 12.56 8.64 11.19
CA ALA A 136 11.72 7.84 12.08
C ALA A 136 10.25 8.32 12.07
N LEU A 137 10.02 9.63 12.04
CA LEU A 137 8.69 10.23 11.94
C LEU A 137 8.01 9.82 10.63
N MET A 138 8.72 9.95 9.50
CA MET A 138 8.20 9.58 8.18
C MET A 138 7.90 8.10 8.09
N LEU A 139 8.79 7.26 8.61
CA LEU A 139 8.59 5.82 8.65
C LEU A 139 7.35 5.44 9.48
N ALA A 140 7.20 6.03 10.67
CA ALA A 140 6.04 5.79 11.52
C ALA A 140 4.74 6.26 10.87
N HIS A 141 4.80 7.36 10.12
CA HIS A 141 3.66 7.85 9.34
C HIS A 141 3.32 6.91 8.18
N ASP A 142 4.30 6.46 7.41
CA ASP A 142 4.10 5.52 6.31
C ASP A 142 3.53 4.17 6.80
N MET A 143 3.97 3.68 7.97
CA MET A 143 3.42 2.47 8.59
C MET A 143 1.94 2.62 8.95
N GLU A 144 1.55 3.75 9.51
CA GLU A 144 0.15 4.03 9.84
C GLU A 144 -0.70 4.21 8.58
N MET A 145 -0.21 4.97 7.61
CA MET A 145 -0.91 5.17 6.33
C MET A 145 -1.12 3.86 5.58
N GLU A 146 -0.14 2.98 5.59
CA GLU A 146 -0.30 1.68 4.95
C GLU A 146 -1.43 0.85 5.58
N ARG A 147 -1.53 0.85 6.92
CA ARG A 147 -2.63 0.19 7.62
C ARG A 147 -3.98 0.84 7.28
N LEU A 148 -4.05 2.16 7.29
CA LEU A 148 -5.27 2.92 6.99
C LEU A 148 -5.76 2.67 5.56
N VAL A 149 -4.85 2.64 4.59
CA VAL A 149 -5.18 2.38 3.18
C VAL A 149 -5.74 0.98 2.97
N TYR A 150 -5.14 -0.05 3.58
CA TYR A 150 -5.56 -1.43 3.32
C TYR A 150 -6.71 -1.89 4.22
N ILE A 151 -6.73 -1.50 5.48
CA ILE A 151 -7.68 -2.01 6.48
C ILE A 151 -8.64 -0.93 6.98
N GLY A 152 -8.20 0.34 6.97
CA GLY A 152 -8.95 1.43 7.58
C GLY A 152 -8.79 1.51 9.10
N ASP A 153 -9.62 2.32 9.73
CA ASP A 153 -9.67 2.52 11.18
C ASP A 153 -11.06 2.14 11.71
N LYS A 154 -11.12 1.05 12.47
CA LYS A 154 -12.36 0.58 13.09
C LYS A 154 -12.94 1.58 14.09
N THR A 155 -12.09 2.36 14.77
CA THR A 155 -12.54 3.35 15.76
C THR A 155 -13.25 4.53 15.11
N LYS A 156 -12.93 4.81 13.87
CA LYS A 156 -13.49 5.87 13.03
C LYS A 156 -14.51 5.36 12.02
N ASN A 157 -14.77 4.06 12.06
CA ASN A 157 -15.68 3.38 11.14
C ASN A 157 -15.31 3.63 9.66
N THR A 158 -13.99 3.70 9.37
CA THR A 158 -13.48 3.79 8.00
C THR A 158 -13.05 2.43 7.51
N THR A 159 -13.30 2.17 6.23
CA THR A 159 -12.87 0.94 5.54
C THR A 159 -11.67 1.23 4.65
N GLY A 160 -10.84 0.21 4.43
CA GLY A 160 -9.72 0.26 3.50
C GLY A 160 -10.01 -0.48 2.18
N LEU A 161 -8.96 -0.64 1.38
CA LEU A 161 -9.04 -1.33 0.09
C LEU A 161 -9.46 -2.80 0.22
N LEU A 162 -9.09 -3.46 1.32
CA LEU A 162 -9.30 -4.90 1.48
C LEU A 162 -10.63 -5.26 2.14
N ASN A 163 -11.32 -4.32 2.76
CA ASN A 163 -12.53 -4.57 3.56
C ASN A 163 -13.68 -3.61 3.26
N ASN A 164 -13.72 -3.06 2.06
CA ASN A 164 -14.82 -2.19 1.66
C ASN A 164 -16.14 -2.98 1.63
N ALA A 165 -17.16 -2.45 2.31
CA ALA A 165 -18.44 -3.13 2.49
C ALA A 165 -19.19 -3.34 1.15
N ASP A 166 -19.12 -2.37 0.25
CA ASP A 166 -19.81 -2.44 -1.03
C ASP A 166 -19.18 -3.52 -1.94
N ALA A 167 -17.86 -3.70 -1.86
CA ALA A 167 -17.15 -4.72 -2.64
C ALA A 167 -17.34 -6.15 -2.09
N ILE A 168 -17.47 -6.32 -0.76
CA ILE A 168 -17.61 -7.64 -0.11
C ILE A 168 -18.84 -8.40 -0.65
N THR A 169 -19.93 -7.71 -0.96
CA THR A 169 -21.16 -8.34 -1.48
C THR A 169 -20.96 -9.05 -2.82
N LYS A 170 -19.87 -8.78 -3.50
CA LYS A 170 -19.51 -9.36 -4.80
C LYS A 170 -18.41 -10.43 -4.69
N GLU A 171 -18.17 -10.95 -3.51
CA GLU A 171 -17.11 -11.95 -3.27
C GLU A 171 -17.43 -13.27 -3.96
N VAL A 172 -16.49 -13.77 -4.74
CA VAL A 172 -16.59 -15.03 -5.49
C VAL A 172 -15.50 -16.00 -5.03
N SER A 173 -15.86 -17.25 -4.78
CA SER A 173 -14.89 -18.29 -4.40
C SER A 173 -14.11 -18.79 -5.62
N LEU A 174 -12.81 -19.03 -5.43
CA LEU A 174 -11.98 -19.71 -6.44
C LEU A 174 -12.41 -21.16 -6.67
N ASN A 175 -12.23 -21.64 -7.88
CA ASN A 175 -12.58 -23.03 -8.25
C ASN A 175 -11.55 -24.04 -7.78
N ALA A 176 -10.27 -23.65 -7.67
CA ALA A 176 -9.16 -24.53 -7.31
C ALA A 176 -8.38 -24.04 -6.08
N LYS A 177 -7.76 -24.97 -5.36
CA LYS A 177 -6.82 -24.69 -4.28
C LYS A 177 -5.40 -24.64 -4.86
N TRP A 178 -4.83 -23.47 -4.99
CA TRP A 178 -3.55 -23.26 -5.68
C TRP A 178 -2.34 -23.87 -4.98
N SER A 179 -2.39 -23.99 -3.65
CA SER A 179 -1.32 -24.61 -2.87
C SER A 179 -1.29 -26.12 -2.95
N ASP A 180 -2.35 -26.75 -3.47
CA ASP A 180 -2.43 -28.18 -3.60
C ASP A 180 -1.56 -28.68 -4.79
N PRO A 181 -0.64 -29.64 -4.57
CA PRO A 181 0.17 -30.22 -5.64
C PRO A 181 -0.65 -30.88 -6.74
N THR A 182 -1.86 -31.37 -6.41
CA THR A 182 -2.74 -32.02 -7.36
C THR A 182 -3.47 -31.07 -8.31
N THR A 183 -3.53 -29.78 -7.97
CA THR A 183 -4.13 -28.75 -8.83
C THR A 183 -3.25 -28.56 -10.07
N THR A 184 -3.84 -28.71 -11.24
CA THR A 184 -3.10 -28.53 -12.50
C THR A 184 -2.76 -27.05 -12.74
N PRO A 185 -1.64 -26.74 -13.39
CA PRO A 185 -1.30 -25.37 -13.79
C PRO A 185 -2.40 -24.70 -14.61
N ASP A 186 -3.03 -25.43 -15.51
CA ASP A 186 -4.13 -24.93 -16.35
C ASP A 186 -5.34 -24.48 -15.52
N ALA A 187 -5.65 -25.18 -14.42
CA ALA A 187 -6.72 -24.78 -13.50
C ALA A 187 -6.42 -23.44 -12.84
N ILE A 188 -5.16 -23.21 -12.47
CA ILE A 188 -4.71 -21.93 -11.87
C ILE A 188 -4.81 -20.79 -12.90
N VAL A 189 -4.32 -21.02 -14.11
CA VAL A 189 -4.41 -20.05 -15.22
C VAL A 189 -5.86 -19.69 -15.51
N LYS A 190 -6.72 -20.71 -15.54
CA LYS A 190 -8.15 -20.53 -15.72
C LYS A 190 -8.77 -19.69 -14.59
N ASP A 191 -8.47 -20.01 -13.34
CA ASP A 191 -8.97 -19.24 -12.19
C ASP A 191 -8.57 -17.75 -12.28
N VAL A 192 -7.32 -17.46 -12.68
CA VAL A 192 -6.86 -16.06 -12.83
C VAL A 192 -7.64 -15.34 -13.95
N ASN A 193 -7.82 -15.98 -15.09
CA ASN A 193 -8.59 -15.41 -16.19
C ASN A 193 -10.09 -15.29 -15.84
N ASP A 194 -10.65 -16.24 -15.10
CA ASP A 194 -12.04 -16.20 -14.62
C ASP A 194 -12.23 -15.02 -13.63
N MET A 195 -11.27 -14.73 -12.77
CA MET A 195 -11.31 -13.56 -11.88
C MET A 195 -11.33 -12.24 -12.66
N PHE A 196 -10.47 -12.06 -13.64
CA PHE A 196 -10.49 -10.86 -14.50
C PHE A 196 -11.78 -10.76 -15.29
N SER A 197 -12.26 -11.87 -15.84
CA SER A 197 -13.52 -11.94 -16.60
C SER A 197 -14.73 -11.63 -15.72
N ALA A 198 -14.78 -12.15 -14.50
CA ALA A 198 -15.85 -11.88 -13.55
C ALA A 198 -15.83 -10.40 -13.11
N ALA A 199 -14.67 -9.82 -12.87
CA ALA A 199 -14.52 -8.41 -12.57
C ALA A 199 -14.96 -7.52 -13.73
N TRP A 200 -14.62 -7.88 -14.96
CA TRP A 200 -15.08 -7.19 -16.17
C TRP A 200 -16.60 -7.27 -16.35
N LYS A 201 -17.18 -8.44 -16.10
CA LYS A 201 -18.64 -8.63 -16.13
C LYS A 201 -19.36 -7.76 -15.10
N ASN A 202 -18.78 -7.59 -13.89
CA ASN A 202 -19.38 -6.73 -12.87
C ASN A 202 -19.48 -5.26 -13.27
N THR A 203 -18.59 -4.80 -14.16
CA THR A 203 -18.65 -3.45 -14.76
C THR A 203 -19.53 -3.41 -16.03
N ASN A 204 -20.33 -4.42 -16.30
CA ASN A 204 -21.07 -4.58 -17.57
C ASN A 204 -20.16 -4.46 -18.79
N TYR A 205 -18.95 -5.01 -18.72
CA TYR A 205 -17.92 -4.99 -19.76
C TYR A 205 -17.39 -3.59 -20.16
N ASN A 206 -17.67 -2.56 -19.34
CA ASN A 206 -17.19 -1.21 -19.62
C ASN A 206 -15.72 -1.03 -19.21
N ILE A 207 -15.30 -1.61 -18.07
CA ILE A 207 -13.95 -1.48 -17.52
C ILE A 207 -13.39 -2.86 -17.24
N LEU A 208 -12.30 -3.23 -17.90
CA LEU A 208 -11.53 -4.43 -17.58
C LEU A 208 -10.44 -4.07 -16.57
N PRO A 209 -10.56 -4.49 -15.29
CA PRO A 209 -9.54 -4.21 -14.29
C PRO A 209 -8.24 -4.94 -14.65
N LYS A 210 -7.11 -4.27 -14.42
CA LYS A 210 -5.79 -4.83 -14.75
C LYS A 210 -4.95 -5.18 -13.52
N ARG A 211 -5.36 -4.72 -12.33
CA ARG A 211 -4.58 -4.92 -11.11
C ARG A 211 -5.15 -6.03 -10.24
N MET A 212 -4.24 -6.88 -9.73
CA MET A 212 -4.56 -7.98 -8.83
C MET A 212 -3.60 -7.98 -7.65
N LEU A 213 -4.13 -8.01 -6.43
CA LEU A 213 -3.37 -8.18 -5.19
C LEU A 213 -3.68 -9.53 -4.58
N MET A 214 -2.63 -10.22 -4.14
CA MET A 214 -2.74 -11.53 -3.51
C MET A 214 -1.72 -11.71 -2.39
N SER A 215 -1.85 -12.75 -1.58
CA SER A 215 -0.87 -13.04 -0.54
C SER A 215 0.50 -13.40 -1.14
N PRO A 216 1.60 -13.10 -0.44
CA PRO A 216 2.95 -13.48 -0.86
C PRO A 216 3.10 -14.98 -1.10
N THR A 217 2.44 -15.81 -0.30
CA THR A 217 2.44 -17.27 -0.45
C THR A 217 1.81 -17.71 -1.77
N LEU A 218 0.66 -17.15 -2.14
CA LEU A 218 0.02 -17.45 -3.42
C LEU A 218 0.84 -16.93 -4.60
N TYR A 219 1.41 -15.73 -4.47
CA TYR A 219 2.28 -15.17 -5.49
C TYR A 219 3.53 -16.04 -5.72
N SER A 220 4.15 -16.53 -4.65
CA SER A 220 5.27 -17.47 -4.73
C SER A 220 4.90 -18.75 -5.46
N THR A 221 3.68 -19.27 -5.25
CA THR A 221 3.16 -20.43 -5.98
C THR A 221 3.08 -20.16 -7.48
N LEU A 222 2.59 -18.99 -7.91
CA LEU A 222 2.53 -18.62 -9.33
C LEU A 222 3.92 -18.48 -9.97
N VAL A 223 4.90 -18.03 -9.20
CA VAL A 223 6.29 -17.87 -9.68
C VAL A 223 7.01 -19.20 -9.80
N SER A 224 6.85 -20.07 -8.79
CA SER A 224 7.61 -21.33 -8.67
C SER A 224 7.04 -22.45 -9.53
N ARG A 225 5.73 -22.50 -9.73
CA ARG A 225 5.09 -23.54 -10.55
C ARG A 225 5.22 -23.23 -12.04
N LYS A 226 5.53 -24.27 -12.81
CA LYS A 226 5.65 -24.20 -14.28
C LYS A 226 4.33 -24.64 -14.93
N VAL A 227 4.02 -24.03 -16.07
CA VAL A 227 2.85 -24.42 -16.87
C VAL A 227 3.07 -25.79 -17.52
N SER A 228 4.29 -26.04 -18.02
CA SER A 228 4.67 -27.32 -18.57
C SER A 228 6.16 -27.58 -18.26
N GLU A 229 6.51 -28.83 -18.05
CA GLU A 229 7.92 -29.22 -17.81
C GLU A 229 8.82 -28.94 -19.02
N ALA A 230 8.28 -29.08 -20.23
CA ALA A 230 9.01 -28.86 -21.47
C ALA A 230 9.29 -27.38 -21.78
N GLY A 231 8.41 -26.47 -21.36
CA GLY A 231 8.51 -25.04 -21.71
C GLY A 231 9.26 -24.17 -20.73
N ASN A 232 9.58 -24.67 -19.52
CA ASN A 232 10.25 -23.93 -18.43
C ASN A 232 9.68 -22.53 -18.13
N VAL A 233 8.40 -22.27 -18.44
CA VAL A 233 7.71 -21.01 -18.22
C VAL A 233 6.90 -21.10 -16.92
N SER A 234 7.06 -20.10 -16.02
CA SER A 234 6.27 -20.02 -14.81
C SER A 234 4.81 -19.66 -15.14
N ILE A 235 3.88 -20.06 -14.26
CA ILE A 235 2.47 -19.72 -14.39
C ILE A 235 2.29 -18.20 -14.44
N LEU A 236 3.03 -17.45 -13.64
CA LEU A 236 2.96 -15.98 -13.61
C LEU A 236 3.31 -15.37 -14.97
N ASN A 237 4.41 -15.82 -15.59
CA ASN A 237 4.82 -15.29 -16.91
C ASN A 237 3.81 -15.67 -17.99
N TYR A 238 3.33 -16.91 -17.95
CA TYR A 238 2.30 -17.37 -18.88
C TYR A 238 1.00 -16.54 -18.78
N VAL A 239 0.55 -16.25 -17.57
CA VAL A 239 -0.63 -15.41 -17.33
C VAL A 239 -0.40 -13.98 -17.83
N LYS A 240 0.78 -13.41 -17.63
CA LYS A 240 1.09 -12.06 -18.14
C LYS A 240 0.98 -11.98 -19.65
N GLU A 241 1.46 -13.00 -20.35
CA GLU A 241 1.46 -13.02 -21.82
C GLU A 241 0.10 -13.45 -22.42
N ASN A 242 -0.63 -14.33 -21.75
CA ASN A 242 -1.83 -14.98 -22.30
C ASN A 242 -3.12 -14.67 -21.52
N SER A 243 -3.14 -13.60 -20.71
CA SER A 243 -4.36 -13.22 -19.99
C SER A 243 -5.37 -12.51 -20.89
N ILE A 244 -6.63 -12.51 -20.45
CA ILE A 244 -7.69 -11.71 -21.08
C ILE A 244 -7.35 -10.22 -21.09
N VAL A 245 -6.64 -9.72 -20.07
CA VAL A 245 -6.20 -8.32 -19.96
C VAL A 245 -5.22 -7.99 -21.08
N ARG A 246 -4.19 -8.83 -21.27
CA ARG A 246 -3.19 -8.64 -22.33
C ARG A 246 -3.82 -8.66 -23.71
N ASN A 247 -4.68 -9.63 -23.95
CA ASN A 247 -5.31 -9.81 -25.26
C ASN A 247 -6.31 -8.70 -25.59
N THR A 248 -6.96 -8.10 -24.58
CA THR A 248 -7.97 -7.05 -24.81
C THR A 248 -7.38 -5.64 -24.79
N LEU A 249 -6.47 -5.36 -23.84
CA LEU A 249 -5.93 -4.01 -23.62
C LEU A 249 -4.52 -3.83 -24.21
N GLY A 250 -3.83 -4.91 -24.60
CA GLY A 250 -2.45 -4.87 -25.09
C GLY A 250 -1.40 -4.61 -24.01
N ILE A 251 -1.77 -4.62 -22.73
CA ILE A 251 -0.91 -4.40 -21.57
C ILE A 251 -0.95 -5.59 -20.63
N ASP A 252 0.16 -5.85 -19.95
CA ASP A 252 0.26 -6.95 -19.00
C ASP A 252 -0.58 -6.70 -17.75
N PRO A 253 -1.21 -7.75 -17.17
CA PRO A 253 -1.87 -7.62 -15.90
C PRO A 253 -0.85 -7.32 -14.79
N GLU A 254 -1.20 -6.39 -13.91
CA GLU A 254 -0.41 -5.95 -12.78
C GLU A 254 -0.71 -6.83 -11.56
N ILE A 255 0.04 -7.91 -11.39
CA ILE A 255 -0.13 -8.87 -10.29
C ILE A 255 0.95 -8.62 -9.25
N TYR A 256 0.55 -8.26 -8.02
CA TYR A 256 1.46 -7.92 -6.93
C TYR A 256 1.17 -8.69 -5.65
N PRO A 257 2.24 -9.09 -4.91
CA PRO A 257 2.08 -9.60 -3.57
C PRO A 257 1.77 -8.48 -2.58
N LEU A 258 0.90 -8.76 -1.62
CA LEU A 258 0.54 -7.84 -0.56
C LEU A 258 0.57 -8.55 0.80
N LYS A 259 1.38 -8.04 1.73
CA LYS A 259 1.55 -8.63 3.07
C LYS A 259 0.26 -8.68 3.89
N TRP A 260 -0.64 -7.70 3.74
CA TRP A 260 -1.92 -7.61 4.45
C TRP A 260 -2.94 -8.69 4.07
N LEU A 261 -2.61 -9.54 3.10
CA LEU A 261 -3.38 -10.72 2.71
C LEU A 261 -2.78 -12.04 3.24
N GLU A 262 -1.73 -11.96 4.08
CA GLU A 262 -1.03 -13.13 4.63
C GLU A 262 -1.41 -13.38 6.09
N ASP A 263 -1.62 -14.64 6.48
CA ASP A 263 -2.12 -15.06 7.80
C ASP A 263 -1.24 -14.64 8.99
N LYS A 264 0.03 -14.37 8.76
CA LYS A 264 1.00 -14.10 9.84
C LYS A 264 1.02 -12.65 10.32
N ILE A 265 0.24 -11.77 9.72
CA ILE A 265 0.25 -10.34 10.04
C ILE A 265 -0.98 -9.99 10.88
N PRO A 266 -0.79 -9.28 12.02
CA PRO A 266 -1.92 -8.80 12.81
C PRO A 266 -2.87 -7.94 11.96
N ASP A 267 -4.17 -8.09 12.18
CA ASP A 267 -5.25 -7.41 11.44
C ASP A 267 -5.31 -7.72 9.92
N ALA A 268 -4.52 -8.67 9.40
CA ALA A 268 -4.58 -9.04 8.01
C ALA A 268 -5.95 -9.63 7.63
N ILE A 269 -6.34 -9.41 6.38
CA ILE A 269 -7.54 -10.00 5.79
C ILE A 269 -7.11 -11.17 4.92
N THR A 270 -7.19 -12.36 5.49
CA THR A 270 -6.68 -13.58 4.88
C THR A 270 -7.65 -14.18 3.88
N ASN A 271 -7.16 -15.13 3.09
CA ASN A 271 -7.96 -15.91 2.15
C ASN A 271 -8.70 -15.08 1.09
N ARG A 272 -8.09 -14.01 0.65
CA ARG A 272 -8.67 -13.09 -0.33
C ARG A 272 -7.67 -12.72 -1.43
N ILE A 273 -8.18 -12.62 -2.65
CA ILE A 273 -7.52 -11.97 -3.78
C ILE A 273 -8.39 -10.77 -4.15
N VAL A 274 -7.76 -9.65 -4.45
CA VAL A 274 -8.44 -8.41 -4.80
C VAL A 274 -8.11 -8.05 -6.24
N VAL A 275 -9.14 -7.87 -7.07
CA VAL A 275 -9.01 -7.43 -8.46
C VAL A 275 -9.72 -6.09 -8.61
N TYR A 276 -9.00 -5.10 -9.07
CA TYR A 276 -9.54 -3.74 -9.19
C TYR A 276 -8.81 -2.93 -10.27
N GLU A 277 -9.41 -1.82 -10.66
CA GLU A 277 -8.76 -0.85 -11.53
C GLU A 277 -8.21 0.31 -10.70
N LYS A 278 -6.89 0.54 -10.77
CA LYS A 278 -6.24 1.68 -10.12
C LYS A 278 -6.40 2.93 -10.97
N ARG A 279 -7.35 3.75 -10.59
CA ARG A 279 -7.56 5.10 -11.13
C ARG A 279 -8.18 6.00 -10.07
N GLU A 280 -7.75 7.23 -9.99
CA GLU A 280 -8.28 8.23 -9.07
C GLU A 280 -9.79 8.42 -9.20
N ASP A 281 -10.33 8.31 -10.41
CA ASP A 281 -11.77 8.42 -10.67
C ASP A 281 -12.59 7.28 -10.08
N PHE A 282 -11.97 6.12 -9.79
CA PHE A 282 -12.68 4.91 -9.34
C PHE A 282 -12.48 4.64 -7.86
N ILE A 283 -11.20 4.59 -7.43
CA ILE A 283 -10.82 4.27 -6.06
C ILE A 283 -9.71 5.23 -5.66
N ARG A 284 -9.94 5.99 -4.60
CA ARG A 284 -8.99 6.98 -4.12
C ARG A 284 -9.08 7.18 -2.62
N LEU A 285 -8.04 7.75 -2.05
CA LEU A 285 -8.01 8.15 -0.65
C LEU A 285 -7.77 9.67 -0.57
N PRO A 286 -8.67 10.46 0.05
CA PRO A 286 -8.40 11.86 0.36
C PRO A 286 -7.22 11.95 1.33
N TYR A 287 -6.17 12.69 0.94
CA TYR A 287 -4.93 12.71 1.71
C TYR A 287 -4.18 14.03 1.55
N VAL A 288 -3.79 14.60 2.68
CA VAL A 288 -2.81 15.70 2.75
C VAL A 288 -1.53 15.15 3.36
N PRO A 289 -0.39 15.23 2.66
CA PRO A 289 0.89 14.73 3.16
C PRO A 289 1.29 15.34 4.49
N LEU A 290 2.09 14.61 5.25
CA LEU A 290 2.63 15.06 6.52
C LEU A 290 3.51 16.31 6.30
N GLN A 291 3.12 17.42 6.88
CA GLN A 291 3.81 18.69 6.74
C GLN A 291 3.93 19.44 8.07
N ARG A 292 4.97 20.21 8.21
CA ARG A 292 5.16 21.07 9.36
C ARG A 292 4.39 22.37 9.16
N ILE A 293 3.50 22.69 10.09
CA ILE A 293 2.67 23.90 10.04
C ILE A 293 3.29 25.02 10.85
N THR A 294 3.87 24.71 12.01
CA THR A 294 4.45 25.69 12.92
C THR A 294 5.97 25.75 12.80
N PRO A 295 6.61 26.87 13.07
CA PRO A 295 8.04 26.94 13.29
C PRO A 295 8.48 25.98 14.42
N ILE A 296 9.78 25.71 14.50
CA ILE A 296 10.34 24.96 15.62
C ILE A 296 10.21 25.80 16.89
N GLU A 297 9.58 25.24 17.92
CA GLU A 297 9.31 25.89 19.18
C GLU A 297 10.30 25.47 20.25
N LEU A 298 10.68 26.41 21.13
CA LEU A 298 11.39 26.10 22.35
C LEU A 298 10.43 25.47 23.36
N PHE A 299 10.72 24.26 23.82
CA PHE A 299 9.90 23.52 24.76
C PHE A 299 10.75 22.78 25.78
N ASN A 300 10.54 23.05 27.05
CA ASN A 300 11.21 22.35 28.19
C ASN A 300 12.69 22.04 27.97
N SER A 301 13.55 23.02 27.85
CA SER A 301 15.01 22.87 27.64
C SER A 301 15.38 22.13 26.33
N GLY A 302 14.55 22.25 25.32
CA GLY A 302 14.79 21.62 24.00
C GLY A 302 13.99 22.28 22.90
N TYR A 303 13.91 21.58 21.79
CA TYR A 303 13.13 22.01 20.63
C TYR A 303 12.02 21.00 20.33
N LYS A 304 10.88 21.49 19.85
CA LYS A 304 9.74 20.71 19.41
C LYS A 304 9.25 21.19 18.04
N ALA A 305 9.02 20.25 17.13
CA ALA A 305 8.40 20.50 15.83
C ALA A 305 7.12 19.68 15.70
N ASN A 306 6.00 20.31 15.34
CA ASN A 306 4.72 19.67 15.16
C ASN A 306 4.44 19.47 13.67
N TYR A 307 4.01 18.26 13.32
CA TYR A 307 3.66 17.84 11.96
C TYR A 307 2.21 17.41 11.92
N HIS A 308 1.54 17.74 10.83
CA HIS A 308 0.13 17.43 10.62
C HIS A 308 -0.05 16.79 9.25
N ALA A 309 -0.91 15.82 9.19
CA ALA A 309 -1.42 15.22 7.97
C ALA A 309 -2.94 15.10 8.07
N LEU A 310 -3.61 14.97 6.95
CA LEU A 310 -5.05 14.74 6.90
C LEU A 310 -5.34 13.53 6.04
N TYR A 311 -6.27 12.69 6.45
CA TYR A 311 -6.73 11.55 5.68
C TYR A 311 -8.24 11.36 5.81
N GLY A 312 -8.85 10.75 4.79
CA GLY A 312 -10.25 10.31 4.83
C GLY A 312 -10.38 8.80 4.79
N GLY A 313 -11.58 8.30 4.80
CA GLY A 313 -11.86 6.92 4.45
C GLY A 313 -11.61 6.66 2.95
N MET A 314 -11.56 5.39 2.56
CA MET A 314 -11.44 5.01 1.16
C MET A 314 -12.68 5.45 0.38
N GLU A 315 -12.52 6.27 -0.65
CA GLU A 315 -13.58 6.64 -1.57
C GLU A 315 -13.62 5.63 -2.73
N VAL A 316 -14.60 4.74 -2.70
CA VAL A 316 -14.89 3.85 -3.82
C VAL A 316 -16.03 4.44 -4.61
N VAL A 317 -15.70 5.20 -5.65
CA VAL A 317 -16.70 5.90 -6.48
C VAL A 317 -17.51 4.89 -7.26
N TYR A 318 -16.89 3.85 -7.80
CA TYR A 318 -17.56 2.78 -8.55
C TYR A 318 -17.27 1.42 -7.90
N PRO A 319 -18.14 0.94 -6.99
CA PRO A 319 -17.95 -0.34 -6.30
C PRO A 319 -17.76 -1.53 -7.23
N GLU A 320 -18.31 -1.46 -8.44
CA GLU A 320 -18.22 -2.49 -9.48
C GLU A 320 -16.76 -2.74 -9.93
N THR A 321 -15.88 -1.76 -9.76
CA THR A 321 -14.46 -1.86 -10.15
C THR A 321 -13.58 -2.51 -9.10
N LEU A 322 -14.10 -2.79 -7.89
CA LEU A 322 -13.40 -3.43 -6.79
C LEU A 322 -14.04 -4.79 -6.49
N ASN A 323 -13.31 -5.87 -6.76
CA ASN A 323 -13.82 -7.23 -6.66
C ASN A 323 -12.98 -8.08 -5.72
N TYR A 324 -13.62 -8.86 -4.86
CA TYR A 324 -13.01 -9.78 -3.92
C TYR A 324 -13.28 -11.23 -4.29
N PHE A 325 -12.23 -12.05 -4.26
CA PHE A 325 -12.29 -13.48 -4.54
C PHE A 325 -11.74 -14.26 -3.36
N LYS A 326 -12.50 -15.22 -2.84
CA LYS A 326 -12.07 -16.09 -1.74
C LYS A 326 -11.09 -17.13 -2.24
N VAL A 327 -10.01 -17.31 -1.49
CA VAL A 327 -9.10 -18.44 -1.67
C VAL A 327 -9.65 -19.62 -0.89
N LYS A 328 -9.76 -20.79 -1.51
CA LYS A 328 -10.07 -22.03 -0.79
C LYS A 328 -8.94 -22.34 0.18
N THR A 329 -9.22 -22.26 1.44
CA THR A 329 -8.37 -22.81 2.49
C THR A 329 -8.61 -24.31 2.62
N ALA A 330 -7.63 -25.00 3.19
CA ALA A 330 -7.65 -26.45 3.39
C ALA A 330 -8.92 -26.93 4.08
#